data_3ecc5a5c6e2039dc976dfad28089dfb9
#
_entry.id   3ecc5a5c6e2039dc976dfad28089dfb9
#
_cell.length_a   1.000
_cell.length_b   1.000
_cell.length_c   1.000
_cell.angle_alpha   90.00
_cell.angle_beta   90.00
_cell.angle_gamma   90.00
#
_symmetry.space_group_name_H-M   'P 1'
#
loop_
_entity.id
_entity.type
_entity.pdbx_description
1 polymer ?
#
loop_
_entity_poly.entity_id
_entity_poly.type
_entity_poly.pdbx_seq_one_letter_code
_entity_poly.pdbx_strand_id
1 'polypeptide(L)'
;MTRKVLIAALPILILLAIPFLLRPRGTEADPASGEADKLVMITAHNESIRYEYEQAFRKYYRKRFGRDVTIDFRSPGGTSDIVRYIADRFEAEFRREFEANPANGEWTAETAEAFANPAVDRDPAASPAAKRARKLFLKSDTGIGIDLMAGGGTFDMARNAARGFAVDGGLRQRHPEYFDPAVIPQSFGGDELYDKQGRYYGVVLSTFGICYNSDRVRELGDGAPPKRWADLGEPRFYNTLSLADPSKSGSVNKCFEILIQQCMADANDPVAGWENGLNLTKRIFANARNLTDAAGKIPHDVATGNAAAGVAIDTYGFTEQEWNELQFDGKPHFFYVPPEGGTAISADPIQLLRGAPNRKVAEAFLDFVLSKEGQLLHSLKPGAPDGPLKHALRRPTIRRDLYGAEYREHRTDPGYNPYESGANFVYRAQWTGPYYSLLRILIKCIALEPQAELQRAWRAILDAGGPEKVPEAMAAFNRLPFSYVAATCRAWSEGARANYLEAERLAKQGR
;
A
#
# COMPACT_ATOMS: atom_id res chain seq x y z
N MET A 1 -37.64 -34.31 29.46
CA MET A 1 -36.70 -34.53 28.34
C MET A 1 -36.29 -35.99 28.31
N THR A 2 -36.59 -36.69 27.28
CA THR A 2 -36.35 -38.13 27.16
C THR A 2 -34.86 -38.45 27.06
N ARG A 3 -34.43 -39.54 27.67
CA ARG A 3 -33.04 -40.04 27.66
C ARG A 3 -32.41 -40.07 26.25
N LYS A 4 -33.24 -40.24 25.22
CA LYS A 4 -32.84 -40.22 23.78
C LYS A 4 -32.39 -38.82 23.31
N VAL A 5 -33.00 -37.75 23.79
CA VAL A 5 -32.62 -36.36 23.43
C VAL A 5 -31.28 -35.98 24.06
N LEU A 6 -31.04 -36.46 25.32
CA LEU A 6 -29.72 -36.24 25.98
C LEU A 6 -28.58 -36.96 25.25
N ILE A 7 -28.79 -38.20 24.77
CA ILE A 7 -27.79 -38.96 24.06
C ILE A 7 -27.49 -38.33 22.68
N ALA A 8 -28.49 -37.78 22.01
CA ALA A 8 -28.29 -37.08 20.71
C ALA A 8 -27.63 -35.70 20.88
N ALA A 9 -27.85 -35.03 22.00
CA ALA A 9 -27.24 -33.70 22.27
C ALA A 9 -25.78 -33.79 22.75
N LEU A 10 -25.36 -34.93 23.34
CA LEU A 10 -24.02 -35.10 23.90
C LEU A 10 -22.87 -34.87 22.89
N PRO A 11 -22.89 -35.41 21.63
CA PRO A 11 -21.86 -35.11 20.67
C PRO A 11 -21.78 -33.64 20.27
N ILE A 12 -22.92 -32.96 20.20
CA ILE A 12 -22.98 -31.52 19.87
C ILE A 12 -22.38 -30.71 21.02
N LEU A 13 -22.68 -31.05 22.25
CA LEU A 13 -22.10 -30.39 23.45
C LEU A 13 -20.59 -30.63 23.55
N ILE A 14 -20.12 -31.84 23.21
CA ILE A 14 -18.68 -32.13 23.15
C ILE A 14 -18.02 -31.30 22.06
N LEU A 15 -18.59 -31.23 20.84
CA LEU A 15 -18.07 -30.39 19.74
C LEU A 15 -18.01 -28.91 20.10
N LEU A 16 -18.99 -28.40 20.80
CA LEU A 16 -19.01 -27.02 21.29
C LEU A 16 -18.04 -26.78 22.45
N ALA A 17 -17.71 -27.80 23.24
CA ALA A 17 -16.75 -27.69 24.32
C ALA A 17 -15.29 -27.79 23.89
N ILE A 18 -15.00 -28.47 22.76
CA ILE A 18 -13.64 -28.65 22.22
C ILE A 18 -12.88 -27.32 22.05
N PRO A 19 -13.43 -26.25 21.47
CA PRO A 19 -12.72 -24.96 21.34
C PRO A 19 -12.37 -24.34 22.69
N PHE A 20 -13.20 -24.56 23.72
CA PHE A 20 -12.94 -24.06 25.05
C PHE A 20 -11.92 -24.90 25.81
N LEU A 21 -11.90 -26.22 25.59
CA LEU A 21 -10.96 -27.14 26.21
C LEU A 21 -9.57 -27.09 25.55
N LEU A 22 -9.53 -26.83 24.24
CA LEU A 22 -8.31 -26.68 23.46
C LEU A 22 -7.82 -25.24 23.37
N ARG A 23 -8.52 -24.31 23.99
CA ARG A 23 -8.06 -22.92 24.06
C ARG A 23 -6.66 -22.93 24.67
N PRO A 24 -5.61 -22.44 23.96
CA PRO A 24 -4.29 -22.33 24.56
C PRO A 24 -4.44 -21.56 25.87
N ARG A 25 -4.08 -22.17 26.99
CA ARG A 25 -3.94 -21.43 28.25
C ARG A 25 -2.88 -20.39 27.95
N GLY A 26 -3.28 -19.12 27.89
CA GLY A 26 -2.33 -18.03 27.78
C GLY A 26 -1.25 -18.29 28.80
N THR A 27 0.00 -18.20 28.39
CA THR A 27 1.15 -18.17 29.31
C THR A 27 0.74 -17.23 30.45
N GLU A 28 0.74 -17.76 31.66
CA GLU A 28 0.33 -17.05 32.87
C GLU A 28 0.95 -15.65 32.84
N ALA A 29 0.11 -14.63 32.88
CA ALA A 29 0.54 -13.28 33.15
C ALA A 29 1.25 -13.30 34.50
N ASP A 30 2.51 -12.92 34.51
CA ASP A 30 3.31 -12.79 35.71
C ASP A 30 2.55 -11.85 36.68
N PRO A 31 2.15 -12.29 37.87
CA PRO A 31 1.24 -11.54 38.77
C PRO A 31 1.87 -10.26 39.37
N ALA A 32 3.01 -9.83 38.89
CA ALA A 32 3.77 -8.69 39.42
C ALA A 32 3.58 -7.36 38.67
N SER A 33 2.71 -7.26 37.65
CA SER A 33 2.54 -6.00 36.94
C SER A 33 1.13 -5.43 37.11
N GLY A 34 1.05 -4.16 37.50
CA GLY A 34 -0.15 -3.35 37.35
C GLY A 34 -0.70 -3.42 35.92
N GLU A 35 -1.89 -2.85 35.70
CA GLU A 35 -2.55 -2.81 34.39
C GLU A 35 -1.55 -2.47 33.26
N ALA A 36 -1.48 -3.31 32.24
CA ALA A 36 -0.57 -3.12 31.11
C ALA A 36 -0.89 -1.81 30.36
N ASP A 37 0.14 -1.08 29.97
CA ASP A 37 -0.04 0.09 29.14
C ASP A 37 -0.63 -0.32 27.78
N LYS A 38 -1.37 0.58 27.13
CA LYS A 38 -2.07 0.30 25.90
C LYS A 38 -1.57 1.19 24.76
N LEU A 39 -1.44 0.61 23.57
CA LEU A 39 -1.24 1.30 22.31
C LEU A 39 -2.38 0.93 21.35
N VAL A 40 -3.01 1.91 20.72
CA VAL A 40 -4.03 1.68 19.70
C VAL A 40 -3.46 2.06 18.32
N MET A 41 -3.31 1.08 17.44
CA MET A 41 -2.70 1.27 16.12
C MET A 41 -3.68 0.86 15.02
N ILE A 42 -3.91 1.76 14.06
CA ILE A 42 -4.65 1.44 12.84
C ILE A 42 -3.67 1.13 11.70
N THR A 43 -3.87 -0.02 11.04
CA THR A 43 -2.90 -0.50 10.05
C THR A 43 -3.51 -1.46 9.03
N ALA A 44 -2.99 -1.45 7.80
CA ALA A 44 -3.26 -2.45 6.77
C ALA A 44 -2.25 -3.61 6.78
N HIS A 45 -1.29 -3.62 7.69
CA HIS A 45 -0.29 -4.68 7.80
C HIS A 45 -0.94 -6.05 8.07
N ASN A 46 -0.36 -7.09 7.49
CA ASN A 46 -0.79 -8.47 7.71
C ASN A 46 -0.50 -8.93 9.15
N GLU A 47 -1.02 -10.11 9.50
CA GLU A 47 -0.91 -10.67 10.84
C GLU A 47 0.55 -10.92 11.25
N SER A 48 1.41 -11.35 10.33
CA SER A 48 2.83 -11.63 10.63
C SER A 48 3.56 -10.37 11.09
N ILE A 49 3.36 -9.23 10.41
CA ILE A 49 3.98 -7.95 10.80
C ILE A 49 3.43 -7.50 12.16
N ARG A 50 2.12 -7.61 12.38
CA ARG A 50 1.49 -7.21 13.65
C ARG A 50 2.00 -8.06 14.81
N TYR A 51 2.10 -9.37 14.62
CA TYR A 51 2.64 -10.29 15.62
C TYR A 51 4.07 -9.91 16.00
N GLU A 52 4.96 -9.76 15.03
CA GLU A 52 6.37 -9.45 15.32
C GLU A 52 6.53 -8.06 15.95
N TYR A 53 5.76 -7.07 15.53
CA TYR A 53 5.74 -5.75 16.18
C TYR A 53 5.34 -5.85 17.64
N GLU A 54 4.27 -6.60 17.96
CA GLU A 54 3.79 -6.74 19.32
C GLU A 54 4.84 -7.41 20.21
N GLN A 55 5.41 -8.54 19.76
CA GLN A 55 6.39 -9.28 20.55
C GLN A 55 7.67 -8.47 20.81
N ALA A 56 8.20 -7.85 19.76
CA ALA A 56 9.43 -7.09 19.86
C ALA A 56 9.24 -5.79 20.69
N PHE A 57 8.12 -5.08 20.47
CA PHE A 57 7.83 -3.87 21.24
C PHE A 57 7.55 -4.17 22.71
N ARG A 58 6.86 -5.25 23.06
CA ARG A 58 6.68 -5.68 24.45
C ARG A 58 8.01 -5.92 25.14
N LYS A 59 8.95 -6.62 24.47
CA LYS A 59 10.31 -6.86 24.99
C LYS A 59 11.06 -5.53 25.20
N TYR A 60 11.04 -4.64 24.22
CA TYR A 60 11.65 -3.31 24.28
C TYR A 60 11.05 -2.46 25.40
N TYR A 61 9.73 -2.39 25.49
CA TYR A 61 9.00 -1.57 26.45
C TYR A 61 9.25 -2.02 27.88
N ARG A 62 9.20 -3.35 28.12
CA ARG A 62 9.51 -3.94 29.43
C ARG A 62 10.96 -3.65 29.85
N LYS A 63 11.91 -3.79 28.94
CA LYS A 63 13.32 -3.48 29.21
C LYS A 63 13.56 -2.01 29.58
N ARG A 64 12.84 -1.10 28.91
CA ARG A 64 13.06 0.34 29.06
C ARG A 64 12.24 0.97 30.20
N PHE A 65 11.01 0.52 30.41
CA PHE A 65 10.06 1.15 31.34
C PHE A 65 9.66 0.24 32.52
N GLY A 66 10.07 -1.03 32.55
CA GLY A 66 9.72 -1.99 33.61
C GLY A 66 8.22 -2.36 33.65
N ARG A 67 7.47 -2.03 32.59
CA ARG A 67 6.02 -2.25 32.48
C ARG A 67 5.71 -3.08 31.25
N ASP A 68 4.56 -3.77 31.28
CA ASP A 68 4.06 -4.46 30.10
C ASP A 68 3.22 -3.52 29.23
N VAL A 69 3.05 -3.87 27.95
CA VAL A 69 2.27 -3.11 26.97
C VAL A 69 1.50 -4.06 26.06
N THR A 70 0.30 -3.68 25.67
CA THR A 70 -0.52 -4.38 24.68
C THR A 70 -0.78 -3.46 23.48
N ILE A 71 -0.87 -4.03 22.27
CA ILE A 71 -1.21 -3.29 21.07
C ILE A 71 -2.60 -3.72 20.58
N ASP A 72 -3.53 -2.78 20.55
CA ASP A 72 -4.85 -2.93 19.93
C ASP A 72 -4.74 -2.59 18.43
N PHE A 73 -4.60 -3.61 17.59
CA PHE A 73 -4.54 -3.41 16.14
C PHE A 73 -5.93 -3.31 15.51
N ARG A 74 -6.18 -2.22 14.79
CA ARG A 74 -7.40 -1.99 14.02
C ARG A 74 -7.10 -2.04 12.53
N SER A 75 -7.83 -2.88 11.81
CA SER A 75 -7.64 -3.11 10.36
C SER A 75 -8.99 -3.11 9.64
N PRO A 76 -9.59 -1.93 9.39
CA PRO A 76 -10.91 -1.86 8.76
C PRO A 76 -10.89 -2.20 7.26
N GLY A 77 -9.71 -2.41 6.68
CA GLY A 77 -9.51 -2.69 5.25
C GLY A 77 -8.13 -2.28 4.76
N GLY A 78 -8.01 -1.99 3.48
CA GLY A 78 -6.77 -1.48 2.88
C GLY A 78 -6.49 -0.02 3.27
N THR A 79 -5.34 0.50 2.85
CA THR A 79 -4.91 1.88 3.18
C THR A 79 -5.97 2.92 2.81
N SER A 80 -6.65 2.77 1.68
CA SER A 80 -7.70 3.71 1.25
C SER A 80 -8.90 3.72 2.19
N ASP A 81 -9.27 2.57 2.77
CA ASP A 81 -10.35 2.45 3.74
C ASP A 81 -9.95 3.06 5.08
N ILE A 82 -8.70 2.86 5.49
CA ILE A 82 -8.13 3.46 6.70
C ILE A 82 -8.13 4.98 6.61
N VAL A 83 -7.65 5.55 5.50
CA VAL A 83 -7.61 7.01 5.30
C VAL A 83 -9.01 7.63 5.32
N ARG A 84 -9.99 6.95 4.72
CA ARG A 84 -11.39 7.37 4.75
C ARG A 84 -11.96 7.29 6.17
N TYR A 85 -11.77 6.16 6.84
CA TYR A 85 -12.18 5.97 8.22
C TYR A 85 -11.63 7.06 9.16
N ILE A 86 -10.33 7.38 9.05
CA ILE A 86 -9.70 8.44 9.85
C ILE A 86 -10.36 9.79 9.58
N ALA A 87 -10.61 10.13 8.30
CA ALA A 87 -11.24 11.41 7.94
C ALA A 87 -12.66 11.52 8.49
N ASP A 88 -13.47 10.48 8.32
CA ASP A 88 -14.86 10.45 8.80
C ASP A 88 -14.92 10.52 10.34
N ARG A 89 -13.99 9.86 11.03
CA ARG A 89 -13.92 9.91 12.49
C ARG A 89 -13.48 11.28 13.00
N PHE A 90 -12.50 11.93 12.40
CA PHE A 90 -12.11 13.30 12.77
C PHE A 90 -13.22 14.29 12.51
N GLU A 91 -13.95 14.17 11.42
CA GLU A 91 -15.11 15.03 11.15
C GLU A 91 -16.18 14.86 12.23
N ALA A 92 -16.55 13.64 12.56
CA ALA A 92 -17.58 13.36 13.56
C ALA A 92 -17.19 13.87 14.97
N GLU A 93 -15.92 13.63 15.39
CA GLU A 93 -15.47 14.04 16.73
C GLU A 93 -15.28 15.57 16.80
N PHE A 94 -14.69 16.18 15.79
CA PHE A 94 -14.52 17.63 15.77
C PHE A 94 -15.86 18.35 15.66
N ARG A 95 -16.81 17.84 14.87
CA ARG A 95 -18.17 18.37 14.82
C ARG A 95 -18.82 18.38 16.20
N ARG A 96 -18.74 17.29 16.95
CA ARG A 96 -19.26 17.18 18.31
C ARG A 96 -18.64 18.23 19.25
N GLU A 97 -17.32 18.41 19.20
CA GLU A 97 -16.62 19.42 20.00
C GLU A 97 -16.97 20.84 19.55
N PHE A 98 -17.11 21.08 18.25
CA PHE A 98 -17.46 22.37 17.70
C PHE A 98 -18.86 22.80 18.11
N GLU A 99 -19.87 21.93 18.00
CA GLU A 99 -21.26 22.16 18.37
C GLU A 99 -21.46 22.28 19.89
N ALA A 100 -20.60 21.66 20.70
CA ALA A 100 -20.66 21.79 22.17
C ALA A 100 -20.37 23.21 22.69
N ASN A 101 -19.75 24.07 21.88
CA ASN A 101 -19.50 25.46 22.23
C ASN A 101 -20.28 26.42 21.31
N PRO A 102 -21.40 27.01 21.75
CA PRO A 102 -22.22 27.91 20.95
C PRO A 102 -21.45 29.12 20.37
N ALA A 103 -20.33 29.51 21.01
CA ALA A 103 -19.50 30.59 20.50
C ALA A 103 -18.78 30.21 19.17
N ASN A 104 -18.74 28.95 18.80
CA ASN A 104 -18.17 28.50 17.53
C ASN A 104 -19.08 28.81 16.34
N GLY A 105 -20.39 28.96 16.55
CA GLY A 105 -21.39 29.12 15.51
C GLY A 105 -21.98 27.77 15.06
N GLU A 106 -22.66 27.79 13.94
CA GLU A 106 -23.33 26.60 13.39
C GLU A 106 -22.36 25.72 12.59
N TRP A 107 -22.54 24.40 12.68
CA TRP A 107 -21.84 23.44 11.82
C TRP A 107 -22.54 23.36 10.46
N THR A 108 -21.97 23.99 9.45
CA THR A 108 -22.49 24.05 8.09
C THR A 108 -21.68 23.14 7.16
N ALA A 109 -22.17 22.92 5.94
CA ALA A 109 -21.40 22.22 4.90
C ALA A 109 -20.03 22.88 4.63
N GLU A 110 -19.99 24.23 4.64
CA GLU A 110 -18.75 24.99 4.50
C GLU A 110 -17.78 24.72 5.65
N THR A 111 -18.27 24.64 6.88
CA THR A 111 -17.46 24.33 8.06
C THR A 111 -16.87 22.92 7.94
N ALA A 112 -17.69 21.94 7.51
CA ALA A 112 -17.30 20.55 7.30
C ALA A 112 -16.24 20.38 6.20
N GLU A 113 -16.33 21.16 5.13
CA GLU A 113 -15.31 21.15 4.06
C GLU A 113 -14.00 21.85 4.49
N ALA A 114 -14.11 22.87 5.36
CA ALA A 114 -12.99 23.75 5.69
C ALA A 114 -12.08 23.21 6.81
N PHE A 115 -12.63 22.55 7.84
CA PHE A 115 -11.87 22.24 9.07
C PHE A 115 -10.58 21.44 8.80
N ALA A 116 -10.60 20.53 7.86
CA ALA A 116 -9.46 19.68 7.48
C ALA A 116 -8.87 20.04 6.11
N ASN A 117 -9.25 21.19 5.52
CA ASN A 117 -8.78 21.60 4.21
C ASN A 117 -7.57 22.54 4.30
N PRO A 118 -6.35 22.10 3.92
CA PRO A 118 -5.16 22.95 3.97
C PRO A 118 -5.18 24.12 2.97
N ALA A 119 -6.05 24.11 1.97
CA ALA A 119 -6.18 25.22 1.02
C ALA A 119 -6.71 26.49 1.73
N VAL A 120 -7.54 26.33 2.74
CA VAL A 120 -8.08 27.45 3.54
C VAL A 120 -6.97 28.30 4.17
N ASP A 121 -5.83 27.69 4.53
CA ASP A 121 -4.70 28.37 5.15
C ASP A 121 -4.02 29.37 4.18
N ARG A 122 -4.18 29.17 2.86
CA ARG A 122 -3.51 29.92 1.79
C ARG A 122 -4.47 30.77 0.95
N ASP A 123 -5.78 30.54 1.09
CA ASP A 123 -6.78 31.25 0.31
C ASP A 123 -7.19 32.56 1.01
N PRO A 124 -6.80 33.74 0.47
CA PRO A 124 -7.22 35.02 1.02
C PRO A 124 -8.73 35.21 0.92
N ALA A 125 -9.40 34.60 -0.06
CA ALA A 125 -10.83 34.69 -0.30
C ALA A 125 -11.66 33.69 0.55
N ALA A 126 -11.02 32.79 1.30
CA ALA A 126 -11.73 31.87 2.20
C ALA A 126 -12.52 32.70 3.25
N SER A 127 -13.75 32.25 3.51
CA SER A 127 -14.66 32.93 4.42
C SER A 127 -14.12 33.00 5.86
N PRO A 128 -14.59 33.96 6.68
CA PRO A 128 -14.25 33.99 8.11
C PRO A 128 -14.67 32.70 8.85
N ALA A 129 -15.78 32.09 8.46
CA ALA A 129 -16.26 30.80 9.04
C ALA A 129 -15.33 29.66 8.72
N ALA A 130 -14.91 29.50 7.44
CA ALA A 130 -13.94 28.51 7.01
C ALA A 130 -12.60 28.64 7.74
N LYS A 131 -12.04 29.86 7.76
CA LYS A 131 -10.78 30.17 8.50
C LYS A 131 -10.87 29.85 9.98
N ARG A 132 -12.02 30.17 10.58
CA ARG A 132 -12.28 29.89 12.00
C ARG A 132 -12.34 28.40 12.28
N ALA A 133 -13.10 27.61 11.50
CA ALA A 133 -13.20 26.17 11.65
C ALA A 133 -11.82 25.50 11.54
N ARG A 134 -11.05 25.86 10.52
CA ARG A 134 -9.67 25.38 10.32
C ARG A 134 -8.77 25.70 11.51
N LYS A 135 -8.78 26.95 11.97
CA LYS A 135 -7.96 27.39 13.11
C LYS A 135 -8.34 26.70 14.41
N LEU A 136 -9.63 26.49 14.65
CA LEU A 136 -10.12 25.79 15.84
C LEU A 136 -9.68 24.34 15.82
N PHE A 137 -9.84 23.66 14.69
CA PHE A 137 -9.37 22.27 14.55
C PHE A 137 -7.88 22.11 14.78
N LEU A 138 -7.06 22.96 14.15
CA LEU A 138 -5.60 22.87 14.31
C LEU A 138 -5.11 23.15 15.75
N LYS A 139 -5.91 23.87 16.54
CA LYS A 139 -5.62 24.14 17.97
C LYS A 139 -6.25 23.14 18.93
N SER A 140 -7.18 22.32 18.46
CA SER A 140 -7.85 21.33 19.29
C SER A 140 -6.96 20.12 19.54
N ASP A 141 -7.28 19.39 20.61
CA ASP A 141 -6.76 18.05 20.89
C ASP A 141 -7.78 16.97 20.47
N THR A 142 -8.64 17.27 19.51
CA THR A 142 -9.62 16.33 18.97
C THR A 142 -8.93 15.02 18.60
N GLY A 143 -9.37 13.93 19.22
CA GLY A 143 -8.82 12.60 19.02
C GLY A 143 -9.90 11.61 18.59
N ILE A 144 -9.50 10.57 17.88
CA ILE A 144 -10.39 9.51 17.38
C ILE A 144 -10.23 8.19 18.12
N GLY A 145 -9.56 8.21 19.29
CA GLY A 145 -9.29 7.01 20.08
C GLY A 145 -8.24 6.07 19.47
N ILE A 146 -7.39 6.58 18.58
CA ILE A 146 -6.30 5.87 17.92
C ILE A 146 -5.02 6.69 18.10
N ASP A 147 -3.93 5.99 18.44
CA ASP A 147 -2.64 6.63 18.69
C ASP A 147 -1.81 6.76 17.42
N LEU A 148 -1.64 5.66 16.68
CA LEU A 148 -0.77 5.59 15.52
C LEU A 148 -1.52 5.07 14.28
N MET A 149 -1.17 5.62 13.12
CA MET A 149 -1.43 4.99 11.84
C MET A 149 -0.09 4.46 11.30
N ALA A 150 -0.04 3.17 10.92
CA ALA A 150 1.14 2.53 10.36
C ALA A 150 0.84 1.82 9.05
N GLY A 151 1.74 1.94 8.08
CA GLY A 151 1.56 1.35 6.76
C GLY A 151 0.83 2.26 5.77
N GLY A 152 0.94 1.93 4.50
CA GLY A 152 0.41 2.71 3.39
C GLY A 152 1.52 3.37 2.60
N GLY A 153 1.31 4.57 2.12
CA GLY A 153 2.32 5.32 1.36
C GLY A 153 2.56 6.70 1.95
N THR A 154 3.72 7.27 1.64
CA THR A 154 4.09 8.64 2.03
C THR A 154 3.06 9.67 1.58
N PHE A 155 2.41 9.48 0.42
CA PHE A 155 1.34 10.35 -0.07
C PHE A 155 0.16 10.46 0.91
N ASP A 156 -0.34 9.33 1.40
CA ASP A 156 -1.49 9.31 2.30
C ASP A 156 -1.13 9.91 3.67
N MET A 157 0.09 9.66 4.16
CA MET A 157 0.60 10.26 5.40
C MET A 157 0.81 11.77 5.29
N ALA A 158 1.40 12.23 4.19
CA ALA A 158 1.57 13.66 3.91
C ALA A 158 0.22 14.38 3.82
N ARG A 159 -0.77 13.74 3.20
CA ARG A 159 -2.14 14.24 3.12
C ARG A 159 -2.80 14.35 4.49
N ASN A 160 -2.67 13.34 5.35
CA ASN A 160 -3.16 13.40 6.73
C ASN A 160 -2.46 14.49 7.54
N ALA A 161 -1.15 14.63 7.38
CA ALA A 161 -0.37 15.70 8.00
C ALA A 161 -0.83 17.10 7.55
N ALA A 162 -1.05 17.30 6.27
CA ALA A 162 -1.55 18.57 5.72
C ALA A 162 -2.97 18.89 6.23
N ARG A 163 -3.82 17.87 6.39
CA ARG A 163 -5.15 18.02 6.97
C ARG A 163 -5.13 18.37 8.46
N GLY A 164 -4.04 18.09 9.15
CA GLY A 164 -3.89 18.27 10.59
C GLY A 164 -4.31 17.06 11.42
N PHE A 165 -4.53 15.91 10.78
CA PHE A 165 -4.86 14.64 11.46
C PHE A 165 -3.65 14.01 12.14
N ALA A 166 -2.45 14.27 11.63
CA ALA A 166 -1.19 13.85 12.21
C ALA A 166 -0.44 15.05 12.83
N VAL A 167 0.29 14.75 13.91
CA VAL A 167 1.07 15.75 14.67
C VAL A 167 2.52 15.28 14.82
N ASP A 168 3.40 16.21 15.20
CA ASP A 168 4.80 15.88 15.50
C ASP A 168 4.88 14.85 16.63
N GLY A 169 5.51 13.71 16.31
CA GLY A 169 5.80 12.65 17.27
C GLY A 169 7.02 12.92 18.16
N GLY A 170 7.70 14.04 18.00
CA GLY A 170 8.87 14.45 18.79
C GLY A 170 10.14 13.57 18.60
N LEU A 171 10.11 12.66 17.64
CA LEU A 171 11.19 11.69 17.46
C LEU A 171 12.52 12.35 17.04
N ARG A 172 12.46 13.38 16.20
CA ARG A 172 13.65 14.11 15.73
C ARG A 172 14.35 14.88 16.86
N GLN A 173 13.59 15.30 17.85
CA GLN A 173 14.12 15.96 19.04
C GLN A 173 14.72 14.97 20.03
N ARG A 174 14.10 13.78 20.19
CA ARG A 174 14.60 12.73 21.10
C ARG A 174 15.79 11.96 20.53
N HIS A 175 15.80 11.76 19.20
CA HIS A 175 16.80 10.96 18.48
C HIS A 175 17.31 11.66 17.22
N PRO A 176 17.98 12.83 17.34
CA PRO A 176 18.50 13.54 16.17
C PRO A 176 19.51 12.71 15.37
N GLU A 177 20.22 11.78 16.01
CA GLU A 177 21.20 10.89 15.39
C GLU A 177 20.57 9.91 14.38
N TYR A 178 19.28 9.60 14.47
CA TYR A 178 18.60 8.76 13.47
C TYR A 178 18.47 9.46 12.12
N PHE A 179 18.40 10.79 12.13
CA PHE A 179 18.14 11.62 10.96
C PHE A 179 19.43 12.20 10.34
N ASP A 180 20.59 11.66 10.72
CA ASP A 180 21.82 11.86 9.94
C ASP A 180 21.61 11.26 8.53
N PRO A 181 21.94 11.99 7.44
CA PRO A 181 21.82 11.47 6.07
C PRO A 181 22.53 10.14 5.80
N ALA A 182 23.58 9.81 6.59
CA ALA A 182 24.24 8.51 6.53
C ALA A 182 23.44 7.39 7.20
N VAL A 183 22.45 7.72 8.04
CA VAL A 183 21.58 6.78 8.75
C VAL A 183 20.22 6.72 8.08
N ILE A 184 19.42 7.78 8.17
CA ILE A 184 18.12 7.89 7.49
C ILE A 184 18.11 9.20 6.70
N PRO A 185 18.30 9.16 5.38
CA PRO A 185 18.23 10.35 4.55
C PRO A 185 16.79 10.90 4.49
N GLN A 186 16.65 12.21 4.36
CA GLN A 186 15.32 12.84 4.27
C GLN A 186 14.56 12.41 3.01
N SER A 187 15.28 12.21 1.92
CA SER A 187 14.71 11.74 0.65
C SER A 187 15.66 10.81 -0.05
N PHE A 188 15.11 9.92 -0.87
CA PHE A 188 15.88 9.05 -1.73
C PHE A 188 15.12 8.77 -3.04
N GLY A 189 15.81 8.79 -4.16
CA GLY A 189 15.20 8.52 -5.47
C GLY A 189 14.03 9.46 -5.84
N GLY A 190 13.96 10.65 -5.22
CA GLY A 190 12.90 11.63 -5.45
C GLY A 190 11.67 11.49 -4.52
N ASP A 191 11.61 10.45 -3.68
CA ASP A 191 10.56 10.29 -2.68
C ASP A 191 11.04 10.76 -1.29
N GLU A 192 10.15 11.40 -0.50
CA GLU A 192 10.45 11.82 0.87
C GLU A 192 10.30 10.63 1.82
N LEU A 193 11.34 10.34 2.61
CA LEU A 193 11.33 9.24 3.56
C LEU A 193 10.75 9.64 4.92
N TYR A 194 10.75 10.92 5.26
CA TYR A 194 10.07 11.44 6.44
C TYR A 194 9.72 12.93 6.29
N ASP A 195 8.71 13.37 7.01
CA ASP A 195 8.29 14.78 7.04
C ASP A 195 9.27 15.65 7.85
N LYS A 196 9.65 16.80 7.32
CA LYS A 196 10.54 17.75 8.00
C LYS A 196 10.01 18.26 9.33
N GLN A 197 8.68 18.28 9.49
CA GLN A 197 8.00 18.71 10.70
C GLN A 197 7.71 17.55 11.67
N GLY A 198 8.19 16.34 11.38
CA GLY A 198 8.06 15.18 12.26
C GLY A 198 6.66 14.57 12.35
N ARG A 199 5.77 14.85 11.37
CA ARG A 199 4.38 14.37 11.38
C ARG A 199 4.20 12.98 10.79
N TYR A 200 5.19 12.44 10.09
CA TYR A 200 5.33 11.04 9.72
C TYR A 200 6.78 10.67 9.49
N TYR A 201 7.06 9.38 9.62
CA TYR A 201 8.40 8.80 9.47
C TYR A 201 8.30 7.51 8.66
N GLY A 202 9.12 7.34 7.63
CA GLY A 202 9.31 6.04 7.01
C GLY A 202 9.90 5.05 7.99
N VAL A 203 9.42 3.83 7.96
CA VAL A 203 9.88 2.73 8.82
C VAL A 203 10.73 1.76 8.03
N VAL A 204 10.26 1.34 6.88
CA VAL A 204 10.95 0.43 5.97
C VAL A 204 10.88 0.97 4.56
N LEU A 205 11.75 0.48 3.70
CA LEU A 205 11.71 0.76 2.28
C LEU A 205 10.92 -0.33 1.56
N SER A 206 10.33 0.03 0.45
CA SER A 206 9.65 -0.89 -0.44
C SER A 206 9.97 -0.53 -1.89
N THR A 207 10.06 -1.55 -2.72
CA THR A 207 10.10 -1.43 -4.17
C THR A 207 8.85 -2.05 -4.78
N PHE A 208 8.56 -1.66 -6.01
CA PHE A 208 7.40 -2.14 -6.75
C PHE A 208 7.89 -2.82 -8.02
N GLY A 209 7.31 -3.97 -8.33
CA GLY A 209 7.85 -4.77 -9.40
C GLY A 209 6.88 -5.78 -9.97
N ILE A 210 7.44 -6.68 -10.74
CA ILE A 210 6.77 -7.75 -11.45
C ILE A 210 7.05 -9.05 -10.72
N CYS A 211 6.01 -9.84 -10.45
CA CYS A 211 6.17 -11.24 -10.11
C CYS A 211 5.78 -12.10 -11.32
N TYR A 212 6.49 -13.21 -11.51
CA TYR A 212 6.20 -14.13 -12.62
C TYR A 212 6.48 -15.60 -12.24
N ASN A 213 5.75 -16.49 -12.89
CA ASN A 213 5.97 -17.94 -12.82
C ASN A 213 6.77 -18.38 -14.06
N SER A 214 7.97 -18.91 -13.86
CA SER A 214 8.88 -19.25 -14.95
C SER A 214 8.34 -20.36 -15.86
N ASP A 215 7.57 -21.32 -15.33
CA ASP A 215 7.00 -22.39 -16.14
C ASP A 215 5.89 -21.84 -17.04
N ARG A 216 5.00 -21.01 -16.47
CA ARG A 216 3.92 -20.39 -17.23
C ARG A 216 4.47 -19.42 -18.29
N VAL A 217 5.49 -18.63 -17.96
CA VAL A 217 6.14 -17.70 -18.92
C VAL A 217 6.82 -18.49 -20.06
N ARG A 218 7.44 -19.64 -19.76
CA ARG A 218 8.09 -20.50 -20.77
C ARG A 218 7.09 -21.02 -21.82
N GLU A 219 5.81 -21.14 -21.47
CA GLU A 219 4.73 -21.52 -22.39
C GLU A 219 4.28 -20.38 -23.31
N LEU A 220 4.74 -19.14 -23.07
CA LEU A 220 4.28 -17.93 -23.75
C LEU A 220 5.36 -17.40 -24.72
N GLY A 221 5.05 -17.40 -26.02
CA GLY A 221 5.91 -16.80 -27.05
C GLY A 221 7.34 -17.36 -27.03
N ASP A 222 8.31 -16.50 -26.80
CA ASP A 222 9.74 -16.85 -26.70
C ASP A 222 10.16 -17.34 -25.29
N GLY A 223 9.24 -17.35 -24.34
CA GLY A 223 9.50 -17.77 -22.96
C GLY A 223 10.35 -16.82 -22.13
N ALA A 224 10.66 -15.62 -22.64
CA ALA A 224 11.49 -14.64 -21.95
C ALA A 224 10.79 -14.06 -20.71
N PRO A 225 11.46 -13.98 -19.54
CA PRO A 225 10.92 -13.34 -18.36
C PRO A 225 10.65 -11.85 -18.59
N PRO A 226 9.56 -11.29 -18.02
CA PRO A 226 9.32 -9.85 -18.10
C PRO A 226 10.36 -9.09 -17.27
N LYS A 227 10.91 -8.01 -17.83
CA LYS A 227 11.94 -7.17 -17.21
C LYS A 227 11.50 -5.72 -17.03
N ARG A 228 10.55 -5.27 -17.84
CA ARG A 228 10.01 -3.91 -17.81
C ARG A 228 8.50 -3.93 -17.70
N TRP A 229 7.91 -2.86 -17.21
CA TRP A 229 6.45 -2.74 -17.17
C TRP A 229 5.79 -2.94 -18.54
N ALA A 230 6.46 -2.47 -19.60
CA ALA A 230 5.96 -2.59 -20.97
C ALA A 230 5.75 -4.05 -21.39
N ASP A 231 6.56 -4.98 -20.91
CA ASP A 231 6.49 -6.40 -21.24
C ASP A 231 5.15 -7.02 -20.86
N LEU A 232 4.54 -6.56 -19.73
CA LEU A 232 3.22 -7.02 -19.32
C LEU A 232 2.10 -6.59 -20.29
N GLY A 233 2.33 -5.58 -21.12
CA GLY A 233 1.42 -5.13 -22.16
C GLY A 233 1.56 -5.89 -23.49
N GLU A 234 2.49 -6.85 -23.59
CA GLU A 234 2.72 -7.63 -24.82
C GLU A 234 1.58 -8.62 -25.10
N PRO A 235 1.29 -8.89 -26.38
CA PRO A 235 0.27 -9.85 -26.81
C PRO A 235 0.36 -11.24 -26.18
N ARG A 236 1.59 -11.74 -25.95
CA ARG A 236 1.82 -13.06 -25.37
C ARG A 236 1.21 -13.25 -23.99
N PHE A 237 1.03 -12.18 -23.22
CA PHE A 237 0.42 -12.23 -21.89
C PHE A 237 -1.11 -12.20 -21.90
N TYR A 238 -1.77 -12.24 -23.07
CA TYR A 238 -3.22 -12.23 -23.14
C TYR A 238 -3.86 -13.32 -22.25
N ASN A 239 -4.77 -12.89 -21.37
CA ASN A 239 -5.49 -13.75 -20.41
C ASN A 239 -4.58 -14.56 -19.47
N THR A 240 -3.43 -14.01 -19.08
CA THR A 240 -2.46 -14.71 -18.21
C THR A 240 -2.00 -13.88 -17.01
N LEU A 241 -2.38 -12.62 -16.90
CA LEU A 241 -1.98 -11.77 -15.79
C LEU A 241 -2.94 -11.83 -14.60
N SER A 242 -2.41 -11.79 -13.37
CA SER A 242 -3.18 -11.49 -12.16
C SER A 242 -2.93 -10.03 -11.77
N LEU A 243 -4.01 -9.26 -11.61
CA LEU A 243 -3.97 -7.86 -11.21
C LEU A 243 -4.95 -7.60 -10.06
N ALA A 244 -4.88 -6.42 -9.45
CA ALA A 244 -5.84 -5.99 -8.46
C ALA A 244 -6.37 -4.59 -8.75
N ASP A 245 -7.52 -4.27 -8.15
CA ASP A 245 -8.16 -2.95 -8.25
C ASP A 245 -7.29 -1.87 -7.56
N PRO A 246 -6.70 -0.93 -8.31
CA PRO A 246 -5.88 0.14 -7.74
C PRO A 246 -6.68 1.11 -6.86
N SER A 247 -8.02 1.14 -6.99
CA SER A 247 -8.87 1.95 -6.11
C SER A 247 -8.96 1.40 -4.69
N LYS A 248 -8.64 0.11 -4.51
CA LYS A 248 -8.64 -0.60 -3.22
C LYS A 248 -7.25 -0.79 -2.64
N SER A 249 -6.21 -0.77 -3.47
CA SER A 249 -4.82 -1.04 -3.08
C SER A 249 -3.88 0.12 -3.40
N GLY A 250 -3.26 0.69 -2.37
CA GLY A 250 -2.25 1.74 -2.52
C GLY A 250 -0.99 1.25 -3.25
N SER A 251 -0.51 0.04 -2.97
CA SER A 251 0.67 -0.52 -3.64
C SER A 251 0.43 -0.81 -5.12
N VAL A 252 -0.75 -1.32 -5.49
CA VAL A 252 -1.11 -1.53 -6.90
C VAL A 252 -1.23 -0.20 -7.65
N ASN A 253 -1.87 0.81 -7.02
CA ASN A 253 -1.91 2.15 -7.60
C ASN A 253 -0.50 2.74 -7.80
N LYS A 254 0.42 2.48 -6.85
CA LYS A 254 1.82 2.93 -6.95
C LYS A 254 2.57 2.23 -8.08
N CYS A 255 2.33 0.95 -8.32
CA CYS A 255 2.88 0.25 -9.50
C CYS A 255 2.49 0.96 -10.81
N PHE A 256 1.20 1.29 -10.98
CA PHE A 256 0.73 1.99 -12.18
C PHE A 256 1.22 3.43 -12.25
N GLU A 257 1.33 4.14 -11.13
CA GLU A 257 1.93 5.47 -11.10
C GLU A 257 3.39 5.44 -11.58
N ILE A 258 4.19 4.49 -11.09
CA ILE A 258 5.59 4.35 -11.47
C ILE A 258 5.72 3.96 -12.95
N LEU A 259 4.88 3.03 -13.42
CA LEU A 259 4.78 2.67 -14.83
C LEU A 259 4.54 3.89 -15.72
N ILE A 260 3.58 4.74 -15.34
CA ILE A 260 3.30 5.98 -16.08
C ILE A 260 4.50 6.93 -16.04
N GLN A 261 5.14 7.10 -14.88
CA GLN A 261 6.35 7.91 -14.78
C GLN A 261 7.53 7.36 -15.60
N GLN A 262 7.66 6.04 -15.73
CA GLN A 262 8.64 5.43 -16.64
C GLN A 262 8.33 5.82 -18.08
N CYS A 263 7.07 5.71 -18.52
CA CYS A 263 6.67 6.15 -19.87
C CYS A 263 6.91 7.65 -20.10
N MET A 264 6.70 8.48 -19.07
CA MET A 264 6.99 9.93 -19.13
C MET A 264 8.50 10.20 -19.27
N ALA A 265 9.34 9.44 -18.59
CA ALA A 265 10.78 9.55 -18.70
C ALA A 265 11.29 9.05 -20.04
N ASP A 266 10.79 7.91 -20.50
CA ASP A 266 11.17 7.31 -21.80
C ASP A 266 10.76 8.22 -22.98
N ALA A 267 9.62 8.87 -22.92
CA ALA A 267 9.15 9.80 -23.96
C ALA A 267 9.90 11.15 -23.93
N ASN A 268 10.60 11.48 -22.87
CA ASN A 268 11.17 12.81 -22.60
C ASN A 268 10.13 13.95 -22.75
N ASP A 269 8.86 13.61 -22.61
CA ASP A 269 7.70 14.49 -22.68
C ASP A 269 6.65 13.98 -21.68
N PRO A 270 6.40 14.70 -20.58
CA PRO A 270 5.44 14.28 -19.57
C PRO A 270 4.02 14.08 -20.10
N VAL A 271 3.57 14.88 -21.08
CA VAL A 271 2.20 14.78 -21.62
C VAL A 271 2.05 13.54 -22.50
N ALA A 272 2.93 13.37 -23.47
CA ALA A 272 2.94 12.19 -24.34
C ALA A 272 3.19 10.91 -23.50
N GLY A 273 4.10 10.96 -22.54
CA GLY A 273 4.37 9.84 -21.66
C GLY A 273 3.22 9.46 -20.74
N TRP A 274 2.44 10.43 -20.27
CA TRP A 274 1.20 10.18 -19.54
C TRP A 274 0.19 9.39 -20.38
N GLU A 275 -0.03 9.82 -21.63
CA GLU A 275 -0.90 9.12 -22.57
C GLU A 275 -0.39 7.70 -22.86
N ASN A 276 0.90 7.55 -23.14
CA ASN A 276 1.55 6.25 -23.37
C ASN A 276 1.39 5.32 -22.16
N GLY A 277 1.56 5.84 -20.94
CA GLY A 277 1.40 5.09 -19.70
C GLY A 277 -0.03 4.61 -19.45
N LEU A 278 -1.02 5.45 -19.71
CA LEU A 278 -2.43 5.05 -19.62
C LEU A 278 -2.79 4.00 -20.68
N ASN A 279 -2.27 4.13 -21.89
CA ASN A 279 -2.47 3.15 -22.97
C ASN A 279 -1.77 1.82 -22.67
N LEU A 280 -0.59 1.84 -22.07
CA LEU A 280 0.07 0.64 -21.58
C LEU A 280 -0.75 0.00 -20.43
N THR A 281 -1.27 0.79 -19.50
CA THR A 281 -2.15 0.32 -18.43
C THR A 281 -3.38 -0.41 -19.01
N LYS A 282 -4.03 0.13 -20.03
CA LYS A 282 -5.15 -0.53 -20.73
C LYS A 282 -4.74 -1.90 -21.30
N ARG A 283 -3.60 -1.99 -21.98
CA ARG A 283 -3.09 -3.27 -22.51
C ARG A 283 -2.81 -4.29 -21.41
N ILE A 284 -2.21 -3.86 -20.30
CA ILE A 284 -1.96 -4.72 -19.14
C ILE A 284 -3.28 -5.26 -18.57
N PHE A 285 -4.29 -4.40 -18.40
CA PHE A 285 -5.61 -4.85 -17.96
C PHE A 285 -6.32 -5.72 -19.00
N ALA A 286 -6.13 -5.48 -20.30
CA ALA A 286 -6.64 -6.35 -21.36
C ALA A 286 -6.02 -7.76 -21.31
N ASN A 287 -4.79 -7.88 -20.84
CA ASN A 287 -4.07 -9.13 -20.64
C ASN A 287 -4.45 -9.84 -19.31
N ALA A 288 -5.24 -9.21 -18.45
CA ALA A 288 -5.62 -9.78 -17.17
C ALA A 288 -6.50 -11.02 -17.33
N ARG A 289 -6.14 -12.11 -16.63
CA ARG A 289 -6.98 -13.29 -16.43
C ARG A 289 -7.97 -13.11 -15.29
N ASN A 290 -7.50 -12.49 -14.20
CA ASN A 290 -8.30 -12.23 -13.02
C ASN A 290 -7.97 -10.87 -12.43
N LEU A 291 -8.98 -10.30 -11.78
CA LEU A 291 -8.86 -9.06 -11.00
C LEU A 291 -9.22 -9.36 -9.55
N THR A 292 -8.28 -9.12 -8.65
CA THR A 292 -8.50 -9.32 -7.21
C THR A 292 -8.77 -7.97 -6.51
N ASP A 293 -9.18 -8.05 -5.26
CA ASP A 293 -9.41 -6.87 -4.40
C ASP A 293 -8.24 -6.59 -3.44
N ALA A 294 -7.20 -7.46 -3.44
CA ALA A 294 -6.08 -7.36 -2.53
C ALA A 294 -4.74 -7.66 -3.23
N ALA A 295 -3.76 -6.77 -3.05
CA ALA A 295 -2.43 -6.89 -3.66
C ALA A 295 -1.71 -8.20 -3.31
N GLY A 296 -1.88 -8.70 -2.07
CA GLY A 296 -1.23 -9.95 -1.63
C GLY A 296 -1.71 -11.21 -2.34
N LYS A 297 -2.88 -11.18 -3.00
CA LYS A 297 -3.38 -12.31 -3.79
C LYS A 297 -2.66 -12.49 -5.12
N ILE A 298 -2.11 -11.40 -5.69
CA ILE A 298 -1.44 -11.44 -6.99
C ILE A 298 -0.23 -12.39 -6.98
N PRO A 299 0.76 -12.25 -6.07
CA PRO A 299 1.88 -13.17 -6.01
C PRO A 299 1.46 -14.62 -5.79
N HIS A 300 0.45 -14.86 -4.96
CA HIS A 300 -0.07 -16.20 -4.73
C HIS A 300 -0.67 -16.84 -5.98
N ASP A 301 -1.48 -16.11 -6.75
CA ASP A 301 -2.03 -16.58 -8.03
C ASP A 301 -0.93 -16.93 -9.03
N VAL A 302 0.14 -16.13 -9.05
CA VAL A 302 1.30 -16.36 -9.92
C VAL A 302 2.12 -17.57 -9.44
N ALA A 303 2.40 -17.67 -8.14
CA ALA A 303 3.17 -18.78 -7.57
C ALA A 303 2.49 -20.15 -7.79
N THR A 304 1.16 -20.18 -7.68
CA THR A 304 0.35 -21.39 -7.93
C THR A 304 0.14 -21.71 -9.42
N GLY A 305 0.66 -20.88 -10.34
CA GLY A 305 0.53 -21.08 -11.79
C GLY A 305 -0.85 -20.69 -12.35
N ASN A 306 -1.74 -20.10 -11.54
CA ASN A 306 -3.03 -19.58 -12.01
C ASN A 306 -2.86 -18.36 -12.93
N ALA A 307 -1.75 -17.66 -12.81
CA ALA A 307 -1.35 -16.57 -13.71
C ALA A 307 0.14 -16.72 -14.08
N ALA A 308 0.53 -16.17 -15.22
CA ALA A 308 1.93 -16.17 -15.66
C ALA A 308 2.73 -15.05 -15.00
N ALA A 309 2.12 -13.89 -14.81
CA ALA A 309 2.77 -12.73 -14.16
C ALA A 309 1.73 -11.80 -13.52
N GLY A 310 2.24 -10.83 -12.75
CA GLY A 310 1.45 -9.78 -12.12
C GLY A 310 2.31 -8.69 -11.52
N VAL A 311 1.67 -7.69 -10.92
CA VAL A 311 2.37 -6.59 -10.25
C VAL A 311 2.42 -6.85 -8.73
N ALA A 312 3.52 -6.51 -8.07
CA ALA A 312 3.68 -6.74 -6.65
C ALA A 312 4.54 -5.66 -5.97
N ILE A 313 4.34 -5.51 -4.67
CA ILE A 313 5.32 -4.89 -3.77
C ILE A 313 6.32 -5.96 -3.32
N ASP A 314 7.55 -5.58 -3.12
CA ASP A 314 8.68 -6.47 -2.82
C ASP A 314 8.43 -7.46 -1.68
N THR A 315 7.89 -6.98 -0.57
CA THR A 315 7.65 -7.82 0.62
C THR A 315 6.72 -9.01 0.32
N TYR A 316 5.68 -8.82 -0.49
CA TYR A 316 4.81 -9.92 -0.91
C TYR A 316 5.49 -10.81 -1.96
N GLY A 317 6.25 -10.19 -2.87
CA GLY A 317 7.03 -10.92 -3.86
C GLY A 317 8.07 -11.84 -3.23
N PHE A 318 8.90 -11.32 -2.34
CA PHE A 318 9.95 -12.10 -1.67
C PHE A 318 9.40 -13.16 -0.70
N THR A 319 8.29 -12.86 -0.01
CA THR A 319 7.64 -13.86 0.85
C THR A 319 7.13 -15.04 0.05
N GLU A 320 6.47 -14.79 -1.08
CA GLU A 320 5.95 -15.85 -1.93
C GLU A 320 7.08 -16.62 -2.64
N GLN A 321 8.17 -15.95 -3.00
CA GLN A 321 9.36 -16.59 -3.55
C GLN A 321 9.97 -17.59 -2.56
N GLU A 322 10.12 -17.22 -1.29
CA GLU A 322 10.62 -18.12 -0.26
C GLU A 322 9.72 -19.36 -0.08
N TRP A 323 8.40 -19.15 0.00
CA TRP A 323 7.46 -20.27 0.07
C TRP A 323 7.58 -21.20 -1.13
N ASN A 324 7.72 -20.63 -2.31
CA ASN A 324 7.90 -21.40 -3.55
C ASN A 324 9.22 -22.16 -3.54
N GLU A 325 10.32 -21.56 -3.11
CA GLU A 325 11.63 -22.23 -2.94
C GLU A 325 11.54 -23.42 -1.98
N LEU A 326 10.85 -23.26 -0.85
CA LEU A 326 10.65 -24.32 0.14
C LEU A 326 9.78 -25.46 -0.41
N GLN A 327 8.76 -25.16 -1.20
CA GLN A 327 7.89 -26.17 -1.80
C GLN A 327 8.57 -26.99 -2.89
N PHE A 328 9.54 -26.43 -3.60
CA PHE A 328 10.21 -27.05 -4.76
C PHE A 328 11.69 -27.36 -4.50
N ASP A 329 12.05 -27.70 -3.26
CA ASP A 329 13.39 -28.15 -2.87
C ASP A 329 14.53 -27.22 -3.37
N GLY A 330 14.33 -25.91 -3.24
CA GLY A 330 15.31 -24.90 -3.65
C GLY A 330 15.35 -24.61 -5.16
N LYS A 331 14.36 -25.07 -5.91
CA LYS A 331 14.21 -24.78 -7.35
C LYS A 331 12.94 -23.94 -7.58
N PRO A 332 12.97 -22.64 -7.30
CA PRO A 332 11.77 -21.83 -7.38
C PRO A 332 11.27 -21.70 -8.82
N HIS A 333 9.96 -21.71 -8.97
CA HIS A 333 9.25 -21.39 -10.22
C HIS A 333 8.65 -19.99 -10.20
N PHE A 334 8.64 -19.35 -9.03
CA PHE A 334 8.16 -17.99 -8.83
C PHE A 334 9.32 -17.05 -8.57
N PHE A 335 9.29 -15.87 -9.19
CA PHE A 335 10.31 -14.85 -9.06
C PHE A 335 9.67 -13.46 -8.92
N TYR A 336 10.29 -12.63 -8.07
CA TYR A 336 10.02 -11.20 -8.02
C TYR A 336 11.19 -10.43 -8.62
N VAL A 337 10.89 -9.49 -9.52
CA VAL A 337 11.89 -8.64 -10.17
C VAL A 337 11.48 -7.17 -10.17
N PRO A 338 12.35 -6.27 -9.70
CA PRO A 338 12.17 -4.84 -9.93
C PRO A 338 12.33 -4.54 -11.43
N PRO A 339 11.41 -3.79 -12.08
CA PRO A 339 11.55 -3.44 -13.49
C PRO A 339 12.78 -2.57 -13.75
N GLU A 340 13.50 -2.87 -14.82
CA GLU A 340 14.67 -2.13 -15.24
C GLU A 340 14.34 -0.65 -15.51
N GLY A 341 14.97 0.26 -14.75
CA GLY A 341 14.71 1.70 -14.81
C GLY A 341 13.26 2.11 -14.50
N GLY A 342 12.50 1.26 -13.82
CA GLY A 342 11.07 1.45 -13.57
C GLY A 342 10.60 1.11 -12.16
N THR A 343 11.49 1.08 -11.17
CA THR A 343 11.08 0.92 -9.76
C THR A 343 11.45 2.13 -8.94
N ALA A 344 10.48 2.68 -8.21
CA ALA A 344 10.74 3.70 -7.19
C ALA A 344 10.95 3.03 -5.84
N ILE A 345 11.81 3.63 -5.03
CA ILE A 345 11.92 3.29 -3.61
C ILE A 345 11.00 4.22 -2.85
N SER A 346 10.06 3.66 -2.14
CA SER A 346 9.12 4.41 -1.31
C SER A 346 9.19 3.90 0.13
N ALA A 347 8.97 4.79 1.08
CA ALA A 347 8.87 4.37 2.47
C ALA A 347 7.46 3.84 2.79
N ASP A 348 7.40 2.83 3.66
CA ASP A 348 6.19 2.44 4.36
C ASP A 348 6.19 3.14 5.73
N PRO A 349 5.36 4.19 5.91
CA PRO A 349 5.53 5.12 7.00
C PRO A 349 4.62 4.86 8.20
N ILE A 350 4.93 5.57 9.30
CA ILE A 350 4.14 5.64 10.53
C ILE A 350 3.91 7.09 10.92
N GLN A 351 2.77 7.40 11.52
CA GLN A 351 2.43 8.75 12.02
C GLN A 351 1.70 8.70 13.35
N LEU A 352 1.95 9.72 14.19
CA LEU A 352 1.19 9.97 15.42
C LEU A 352 -0.06 10.77 15.08
N LEU A 353 -1.24 10.25 15.45
CA LEU A 353 -2.50 10.93 15.22
C LEU A 353 -2.77 12.01 16.29
N ARG A 354 -3.47 13.07 15.88
CA ARG A 354 -3.93 14.12 16.77
C ARG A 354 -4.81 13.53 17.88
N GLY A 355 -4.67 14.05 19.11
CA GLY A 355 -5.46 13.61 20.26
C GLY A 355 -5.25 12.14 20.62
N ALA A 356 -4.07 11.58 20.34
CA ALA A 356 -3.69 10.21 20.70
C ALA A 356 -3.90 9.96 22.20
N PRO A 357 -4.77 9.03 22.60
CA PRO A 357 -5.09 8.81 24.02
C PRO A 357 -3.88 8.28 24.81
N ASN A 358 -3.02 7.49 24.18
CA ASN A 358 -1.85 6.87 24.82
C ASN A 358 -0.54 7.44 24.26
N ARG A 359 -0.47 8.77 24.12
CA ARG A 359 0.62 9.48 23.44
C ARG A 359 2.02 9.03 23.88
N LYS A 360 2.27 8.86 25.18
CA LYS A 360 3.59 8.44 25.70
C LYS A 360 4.00 7.05 25.19
N VAL A 361 3.05 6.13 25.13
CA VAL A 361 3.27 4.77 24.61
C VAL A 361 3.50 4.81 23.10
N ALA A 362 2.75 5.65 22.39
CA ALA A 362 2.94 5.87 20.95
C ALA A 362 4.31 6.48 20.63
N GLU A 363 4.77 7.46 21.41
CA GLU A 363 6.12 8.03 21.28
C GLU A 363 7.21 6.98 21.56
N ALA A 364 7.03 6.12 22.55
CA ALA A 364 7.95 5.00 22.80
C ALA A 364 7.96 3.98 21.65
N PHE A 365 6.81 3.75 20.99
CA PHE A 365 6.77 2.91 19.78
C PHE A 365 7.50 3.55 18.60
N LEU A 366 7.39 4.87 18.41
CA LEU A 366 8.16 5.59 17.40
C LEU A 366 9.66 5.51 17.67
N ASP A 367 10.09 5.66 18.93
CA ASP A 367 11.49 5.49 19.33
C ASP A 367 11.99 4.07 19.00
N PHE A 368 11.18 3.05 19.32
CA PHE A 368 11.49 1.65 19.04
C PHE A 368 11.60 1.35 17.56
N VAL A 369 10.59 1.71 16.77
CA VAL A 369 10.47 1.25 15.38
C VAL A 369 11.57 1.81 14.46
N LEU A 370 12.19 2.95 14.80
CA LEU A 370 13.33 3.52 14.10
C LEU A 370 14.68 3.28 14.78
N SER A 371 14.72 2.63 15.97
CA SER A 371 15.94 2.17 16.59
C SER A 371 16.59 1.05 15.76
N LYS A 372 17.88 0.74 16.03
CA LYS A 372 18.52 -0.43 15.40
C LYS A 372 17.74 -1.73 15.71
N GLU A 373 17.33 -1.92 16.97
CA GLU A 373 16.58 -3.09 17.43
C GLU A 373 15.24 -3.24 16.65
N GLY A 374 14.46 -2.17 16.52
CA GLY A 374 13.22 -2.20 15.76
C GLY A 374 13.40 -2.37 14.25
N GLN A 375 14.51 -1.89 13.70
CA GLN A 375 14.80 -2.00 12.28
C GLN A 375 15.33 -3.39 11.89
N LEU A 376 16.14 -4.02 12.73
CA LEU A 376 16.65 -5.37 12.51
C LEU A 376 15.52 -6.41 12.47
N LEU A 377 14.44 -6.18 13.23
CA LEU A 377 13.22 -6.99 13.18
C LEU A 377 12.72 -7.21 11.74
N HIS A 378 12.89 -6.22 10.86
CA HIS A 378 12.35 -6.27 9.50
C HIS A 378 13.18 -7.08 8.50
N SER A 379 14.49 -7.17 8.72
CA SER A 379 15.44 -7.69 7.73
C SER A 379 16.17 -8.96 8.14
N LEU A 380 16.09 -9.35 9.41
CA LEU A 380 16.78 -10.55 9.89
C LEU A 380 15.90 -11.80 9.78
N LYS A 381 16.56 -12.95 9.80
CA LYS A 381 15.94 -14.28 9.87
C LYS A 381 15.27 -14.48 11.24
N PRO A 382 14.18 -15.23 11.31
CA PRO A 382 13.60 -15.63 12.59
C PRO A 382 14.61 -16.32 13.50
N GLY A 383 14.62 -15.93 14.78
CA GLY A 383 15.55 -16.46 15.77
C GLY A 383 16.96 -15.85 15.77
N ALA A 384 17.28 -14.98 14.83
CA ALA A 384 18.53 -14.20 14.89
C ALA A 384 18.51 -13.21 16.08
N PRO A 385 19.67 -12.83 16.64
CA PRO A 385 19.71 -11.77 17.66
C PRO A 385 19.04 -10.49 17.15
N ASP A 386 18.09 -9.95 17.91
CA ASP A 386 17.23 -8.81 17.53
C ASP A 386 16.36 -9.00 16.27
N GLY A 387 16.31 -10.21 15.73
CA GLY A 387 15.44 -10.60 14.65
C GLY A 387 14.02 -10.96 15.12
N PRO A 388 13.13 -11.26 14.17
CA PRO A 388 11.77 -11.69 14.46
C PRO A 388 11.75 -13.04 15.16
N LEU A 389 10.68 -13.32 15.91
CA LEU A 389 10.52 -14.58 16.65
C LEU A 389 10.09 -15.72 15.71
N LYS A 390 9.10 -15.47 14.86
CA LYS A 390 8.42 -16.50 14.08
C LYS A 390 8.42 -16.25 12.58
N HIS A 391 8.19 -15.01 12.17
CA HIS A 391 7.94 -14.67 10.78
C HIS A 391 9.05 -13.80 10.20
N ALA A 392 9.73 -14.28 9.15
CA ALA A 392 10.62 -13.44 8.36
C ALA A 392 9.78 -12.32 7.69
N LEU A 393 10.07 -11.06 8.00
CA LEU A 393 9.29 -9.95 7.46
C LEU A 393 9.74 -9.52 6.06
N ARG A 394 11.01 -9.78 5.70
CA ARG A 394 11.62 -9.47 4.41
C ARG A 394 11.36 -8.04 3.94
N ARG A 395 11.45 -7.10 4.89
CA ARG A 395 11.22 -5.69 4.64
C ARG A 395 12.54 -4.94 4.76
N PRO A 396 13.03 -4.31 3.70
CA PRO A 396 14.30 -3.57 3.74
C PRO A 396 14.26 -2.43 4.75
N THR A 397 15.27 -2.34 5.60
CA THR A 397 15.33 -1.29 6.62
C THR A 397 15.52 0.09 5.98
N ILE A 398 14.95 1.13 6.63
CA ILE A 398 15.20 2.51 6.20
C ILE A 398 16.57 3.01 6.66
N ARG A 399 17.20 2.34 7.60
CA ARG A 399 18.51 2.71 8.13
C ARG A 399 19.63 2.18 7.24
N ARG A 400 20.42 3.07 6.65
CA ARG A 400 21.59 2.72 5.81
C ARG A 400 22.67 2.00 6.58
N ASP A 401 22.86 2.34 7.86
CA ASP A 401 23.90 1.75 8.73
C ASP A 401 23.64 0.28 9.10
N LEU A 402 22.52 -0.32 8.64
CA LEU A 402 22.20 -1.73 8.86
C LEU A 402 22.43 -2.62 7.62
N TYR A 403 23.02 -2.09 6.56
CA TYR A 403 23.40 -2.88 5.38
C TYR A 403 24.85 -3.36 5.42
N GLY A 404 25.57 -3.14 6.52
CA GLY A 404 26.94 -3.57 6.74
C GLY A 404 27.17 -5.07 6.71
N ALA A 405 28.43 -5.47 6.60
CA ALA A 405 28.83 -6.88 6.53
C ALA A 405 28.46 -7.69 7.79
N GLU A 406 28.43 -7.01 8.95
CA GLU A 406 28.12 -7.60 10.26
C GLU A 406 26.70 -8.19 10.36
N TYR A 407 25.74 -7.67 9.54
CA TYR A 407 24.37 -8.18 9.51
C TYR A 407 24.10 -9.18 8.38
N ARG A 408 25.04 -9.33 7.42
CA ARG A 408 24.83 -10.07 6.18
C ARG A 408 24.41 -11.53 6.40
N GLU A 409 25.05 -12.23 7.32
CA GLU A 409 24.79 -13.64 7.60
C GLU A 409 23.37 -13.88 8.14
N HIS A 410 22.87 -12.93 8.92
CA HIS A 410 21.58 -13.02 9.59
C HIS A 410 20.43 -12.43 8.78
N ARG A 411 20.73 -11.72 7.68
CA ARG A 411 19.68 -11.12 6.85
C ARG A 411 18.93 -12.18 6.04
N THR A 412 17.63 -11.96 5.86
CA THR A 412 16.79 -12.77 4.96
C THR A 412 17.22 -12.63 3.51
N ASP A 413 17.57 -11.40 3.10
CA ASP A 413 17.95 -11.05 1.73
C ASP A 413 19.33 -10.36 1.72
N PRO A 414 20.43 -11.13 1.91
CA PRO A 414 21.76 -10.56 2.17
C PRO A 414 22.38 -9.82 0.98
N GLY A 415 21.91 -10.10 -0.24
CA GLY A 415 22.34 -9.43 -1.48
C GLY A 415 21.48 -8.25 -1.89
N TYR A 416 20.40 -7.95 -1.17
CA TYR A 416 19.46 -6.89 -1.55
C TYR A 416 19.68 -5.62 -0.73
N ASN A 417 19.99 -4.53 -1.43
CA ASN A 417 20.07 -3.19 -0.86
C ASN A 417 19.27 -2.21 -1.74
N PRO A 418 18.10 -1.74 -1.30
CA PRO A 418 17.26 -0.82 -2.08
C PRO A 418 17.99 0.48 -2.44
N TYR A 419 18.87 0.96 -1.59
CA TYR A 419 19.64 2.18 -1.85
C TYR A 419 20.60 2.05 -3.06
N GLU A 420 20.99 0.84 -3.42
CA GLU A 420 21.81 0.55 -4.59
C GLU A 420 20.95 0.21 -5.81
N SER A 421 19.92 -0.62 -5.63
CA SER A 421 19.07 -1.11 -6.74
C SER A 421 18.12 -0.06 -7.32
N GLY A 422 17.69 0.92 -6.52
CA GLY A 422 16.79 2.00 -6.93
C GLY A 422 17.47 3.20 -7.58
N ALA A 423 18.78 3.16 -7.79
CA ALA A 423 19.54 4.30 -8.31
C ALA A 423 19.18 4.71 -9.75
N ASN A 424 18.55 3.82 -10.54
CA ASN A 424 18.27 4.02 -11.96
C ASN A 424 16.89 4.64 -12.26
N PHE A 425 16.09 4.94 -11.24
CA PHE A 425 14.80 5.59 -11.38
C PHE A 425 14.69 6.76 -10.40
N VAL A 426 14.26 7.92 -10.90
CA VAL A 426 13.99 9.10 -10.09
C VAL A 426 12.50 9.37 -10.12
N TYR A 427 11.83 9.12 -9.00
CA TYR A 427 10.42 9.49 -8.83
C TYR A 427 10.28 11.03 -8.82
N ARG A 428 9.34 11.53 -9.62
CA ARG A 428 9.07 12.97 -9.75
C ARG A 428 7.66 13.25 -9.24
N ALA A 429 7.55 13.57 -7.96
CA ALA A 429 6.27 13.84 -7.30
C ALA A 429 5.42 14.89 -8.03
N GLN A 430 6.05 15.89 -8.65
CA GLN A 430 5.35 16.94 -9.41
C GLN A 430 4.65 16.41 -10.68
N TRP A 431 5.05 15.26 -11.23
CA TRP A 431 4.47 14.71 -12.44
C TRP A 431 3.11 14.04 -12.20
N THR A 432 3.00 13.26 -11.16
CA THR A 432 1.84 12.40 -10.90
C THR A 432 1.23 12.57 -9.50
N GLY A 433 2.00 13.07 -8.53
CA GLY A 433 1.55 13.22 -7.15
C GLY A 433 0.23 13.99 -6.99
N PRO A 434 0.02 15.16 -7.64
CA PRO A 434 -1.26 15.88 -7.57
C PRO A 434 -2.44 15.04 -8.09
N TYR A 435 -2.18 14.07 -8.97
CA TYR A 435 -3.18 13.22 -9.63
C TYR A 435 -3.24 11.80 -9.05
N TYR A 436 -2.47 11.49 -8.01
CA TYR A 436 -2.37 10.13 -7.45
C TYR A 436 -3.72 9.53 -7.05
N SER A 437 -4.59 10.33 -6.42
CA SER A 437 -5.94 9.88 -6.07
C SER A 437 -6.86 9.79 -7.28
N LEU A 438 -6.69 10.67 -8.27
CA LEU A 438 -7.47 10.64 -9.51
C LEU A 438 -7.08 9.44 -10.38
N LEU A 439 -5.80 9.06 -10.40
CA LEU A 439 -5.29 7.93 -11.17
C LEU A 439 -6.04 6.62 -10.85
N ARG A 440 -6.34 6.38 -9.58
CA ARG A 440 -7.15 5.21 -9.15
C ARG A 440 -8.52 5.18 -9.85
N ILE A 441 -9.15 6.33 -9.95
CA ILE A 441 -10.46 6.50 -10.56
C ILE A 441 -10.36 6.38 -12.09
N LEU A 442 -9.34 7.01 -12.69
CA LEU A 442 -9.10 6.92 -14.13
C LEU A 442 -8.92 5.47 -14.57
N ILE A 443 -8.04 4.71 -13.92
CA ILE A 443 -7.80 3.30 -14.24
C ILE A 443 -9.07 2.48 -14.08
N LYS A 444 -9.82 2.73 -13.00
CA LYS A 444 -11.11 2.05 -12.79
C LYS A 444 -12.07 2.31 -13.96
N CYS A 445 -12.24 3.57 -14.38
CA CYS A 445 -13.17 3.94 -15.44
C CYS A 445 -12.75 3.45 -16.83
N ILE A 446 -11.44 3.44 -17.14
CA ILE A 446 -10.95 3.08 -18.48
C ILE A 446 -10.59 1.61 -18.64
N ALA A 447 -10.42 0.86 -17.55
CA ALA A 447 -9.93 -0.51 -17.63
C ALA A 447 -10.75 -1.51 -16.81
N LEU A 448 -11.13 -1.20 -15.55
CA LEU A 448 -11.86 -2.17 -14.72
C LEU A 448 -13.34 -2.24 -15.06
N GLU A 449 -14.03 -1.10 -15.10
CA GLU A 449 -15.47 -1.07 -15.41
C GLU A 449 -15.80 -1.59 -16.82
N PRO A 450 -15.04 -1.20 -17.88
CA PRO A 450 -15.24 -1.73 -19.23
C PRO A 450 -14.37 -2.98 -19.52
N GLN A 451 -13.99 -3.78 -18.53
CA GLN A 451 -13.06 -4.91 -18.66
C GLN A 451 -13.46 -5.90 -19.76
N ALA A 452 -14.74 -6.23 -19.85
CA ALA A 452 -15.22 -7.18 -20.86
C ALA A 452 -15.05 -6.64 -22.29
N GLU A 453 -15.38 -5.37 -22.51
CA GLU A 453 -15.19 -4.69 -23.79
C GLU A 453 -13.72 -4.55 -24.15
N LEU A 454 -12.91 -4.14 -23.17
CA LEU A 454 -11.46 -3.99 -23.30
C LEU A 454 -10.81 -5.31 -23.76
N GLN A 455 -11.14 -6.43 -23.10
CA GLN A 455 -10.61 -7.74 -23.47
C GLN A 455 -11.09 -8.23 -24.85
N ARG A 456 -12.36 -8.02 -25.19
CA ARG A 456 -12.87 -8.39 -26.52
C ARG A 456 -12.21 -7.60 -27.63
N ALA A 457 -12.04 -6.29 -27.45
CA ALA A 457 -11.34 -5.45 -28.43
C ALA A 457 -9.89 -5.88 -28.60
N TRP A 458 -9.19 -6.11 -27.50
CA TRP A 458 -7.80 -6.60 -27.54
C TRP A 458 -7.70 -7.96 -28.20
N ARG A 459 -8.59 -8.89 -27.88
CA ARG A 459 -8.65 -10.21 -28.52
C ARG A 459 -8.85 -10.08 -30.03
N ALA A 460 -9.76 -9.24 -30.48
CA ALA A 460 -10.02 -9.02 -31.92
C ALA A 460 -8.79 -8.46 -32.65
N ILE A 461 -8.03 -7.55 -32.00
CA ILE A 461 -6.76 -7.03 -32.52
C ILE A 461 -5.73 -8.15 -32.65
N LEU A 462 -5.62 -9.03 -31.64
CA LEU A 462 -4.68 -10.17 -31.67
C LEU A 462 -5.06 -11.18 -32.77
N ASP A 463 -6.33 -11.52 -32.89
CA ASP A 463 -6.85 -12.45 -33.90
C ASP A 463 -6.68 -11.91 -35.33
N ALA A 464 -6.65 -10.59 -35.51
CA ALA A 464 -6.37 -9.92 -36.77
C ALA A 464 -4.88 -9.81 -37.11
N GLY A 465 -4.00 -10.45 -36.33
CA GLY A 465 -2.56 -10.51 -36.54
C GLY A 465 -1.73 -9.56 -35.70
N GLY A 466 -2.34 -8.92 -34.71
CA GLY A 466 -1.69 -8.06 -33.73
C GLY A 466 -1.75 -6.56 -34.01
N PRO A 467 -1.28 -5.73 -33.07
CA PRO A 467 -1.40 -4.27 -33.11
C PRO A 467 -0.88 -3.60 -34.40
N GLU A 468 0.18 -4.16 -34.99
CA GLU A 468 0.82 -3.60 -36.18
C GLU A 468 0.03 -3.85 -37.47
N LYS A 469 -0.86 -4.85 -37.47
CA LYS A 469 -1.65 -5.22 -38.65
C LYS A 469 -2.96 -4.46 -38.78
N VAL A 470 -3.45 -3.89 -37.68
CA VAL A 470 -4.73 -3.18 -37.64
C VAL A 470 -4.59 -1.80 -36.97
N PRO A 471 -3.89 -0.86 -37.60
CA PRO A 471 -3.55 0.43 -37.01
C PRO A 471 -4.77 1.29 -36.66
N GLU A 472 -5.86 1.21 -37.45
CA GLU A 472 -7.08 1.95 -37.15
C GLU A 472 -7.77 1.41 -35.90
N ALA A 473 -7.82 0.08 -35.71
CA ALA A 473 -8.34 -0.54 -34.50
C ALA A 473 -7.48 -0.17 -33.28
N MET A 474 -6.14 -0.16 -33.46
CA MET A 474 -5.24 0.27 -32.37
C MET A 474 -5.42 1.75 -32.02
N ALA A 475 -5.62 2.62 -33.01
CA ALA A 475 -5.91 4.04 -32.76
C ALA A 475 -7.21 4.21 -31.96
N ALA A 476 -8.27 3.46 -32.32
CA ALA A 476 -9.53 3.46 -31.57
C ALA A 476 -9.35 2.88 -30.14
N PHE A 477 -8.61 1.78 -30.00
CA PHE A 477 -8.29 1.17 -28.71
C PHE A 477 -7.51 2.14 -27.81
N ASN A 478 -6.51 2.85 -28.33
CA ASN A 478 -5.67 3.78 -27.59
C ASN A 478 -6.37 5.10 -27.25
N ARG A 479 -7.47 5.46 -27.93
CA ARG A 479 -8.16 6.71 -27.68
C ARG A 479 -8.59 6.80 -26.21
N LEU A 480 -8.19 7.88 -25.55
CA LEU A 480 -8.60 8.17 -24.17
C LEU A 480 -9.96 8.92 -24.19
N PRO A 481 -10.91 8.55 -23.32
CA PRO A 481 -12.28 9.09 -23.35
C PRO A 481 -12.40 10.45 -22.65
N PHE A 482 -11.30 11.18 -22.48
CA PHE A 482 -11.28 12.43 -21.74
C PHE A 482 -11.63 13.60 -22.66
N SER A 483 -12.82 14.19 -22.50
CA SER A 483 -13.09 15.52 -22.96
C SER A 483 -13.19 16.45 -21.75
N TYR A 484 -12.76 17.69 -21.89
CA TYR A 484 -12.78 18.71 -20.81
C TYR A 484 -14.16 18.98 -20.21
N VAL A 485 -15.22 18.42 -20.75
CA VAL A 485 -16.61 18.76 -20.43
C VAL A 485 -17.36 17.66 -19.66
N ALA A 486 -16.84 16.42 -19.59
CA ALA A 486 -17.57 15.33 -18.93
C ALA A 486 -16.80 14.78 -17.72
N ALA A 487 -16.97 15.43 -16.59
CA ALA A 487 -16.23 15.17 -15.35
C ALA A 487 -16.79 14.02 -14.49
N THR A 488 -17.45 13.02 -15.05
CA THR A 488 -17.96 11.87 -14.28
C THR A 488 -17.33 10.55 -14.70
N CYS A 489 -17.00 9.69 -13.73
CA CYS A 489 -16.46 8.33 -14.00
C CYS A 489 -17.40 7.55 -14.95
N ARG A 490 -18.69 7.76 -14.86
CA ARG A 490 -19.66 7.12 -15.74
C ARG A 490 -19.46 7.50 -17.20
N ALA A 491 -19.30 8.79 -17.49
CA ALA A 491 -19.05 9.27 -18.86
C ALA A 491 -17.72 8.74 -19.41
N TRP A 492 -16.70 8.64 -18.58
CA TRP A 492 -15.41 8.06 -18.98
C TRP A 492 -15.50 6.57 -19.26
N SER A 493 -16.24 5.81 -18.44
CA SER A 493 -16.46 4.38 -18.68
C SER A 493 -17.30 4.13 -19.94
N GLU A 494 -18.33 4.92 -20.17
CA GLU A 494 -19.15 4.84 -21.38
C GLU A 494 -18.34 5.18 -22.64
N GLY A 495 -17.51 6.24 -22.59
CA GLY A 495 -16.61 6.60 -23.69
C GLY A 495 -15.52 5.54 -23.96
N ALA A 496 -14.98 4.93 -22.92
CA ALA A 496 -14.04 3.83 -23.05
C ALA A 496 -14.66 2.60 -23.73
N ARG A 497 -15.91 2.21 -23.30
CA ARG A 497 -16.64 1.11 -23.95
C ARG A 497 -16.89 1.37 -25.43
N ALA A 498 -17.30 2.58 -25.80
CA ALA A 498 -17.52 2.96 -27.20
C ALA A 498 -16.25 2.82 -28.03
N ASN A 499 -15.08 3.27 -27.50
CA ASN A 499 -13.78 3.12 -28.17
C ASN A 499 -13.39 1.65 -28.36
N TYR A 500 -13.66 0.80 -27.37
CA TYR A 500 -13.34 -0.62 -27.44
C TYR A 500 -14.25 -1.39 -28.41
N LEU A 501 -15.52 -1.05 -28.46
CA LEU A 501 -16.45 -1.62 -29.46
C LEU A 501 -16.04 -1.24 -30.89
N GLU A 502 -15.62 0.00 -31.11
CA GLU A 502 -15.11 0.45 -32.40
C GLU A 502 -13.80 -0.26 -32.77
N ALA A 503 -12.86 -0.40 -31.80
CA ALA A 503 -11.62 -1.14 -32.03
C ALA A 503 -11.89 -2.61 -32.40
N GLU A 504 -12.81 -3.28 -31.69
CA GLU A 504 -13.24 -4.65 -32.02
C GLU A 504 -13.80 -4.75 -33.44
N ARG A 505 -14.65 -3.80 -33.82
CA ARG A 505 -15.27 -3.75 -35.16
C ARG A 505 -14.21 -3.58 -36.26
N LEU A 506 -13.28 -2.64 -36.10
CA LEU A 506 -12.22 -2.37 -37.05
C LEU A 506 -11.25 -3.55 -37.17
N ALA A 507 -10.86 -4.17 -36.08
CA ALA A 507 -10.00 -5.33 -36.06
C ALA A 507 -10.60 -6.53 -36.82
N LYS A 508 -11.93 -6.79 -36.64
CA LYS A 508 -12.65 -7.82 -37.40
C LYS A 508 -12.74 -7.55 -38.91
N GLN A 509 -12.53 -6.31 -39.31
CA GLN A 509 -12.46 -5.90 -40.75
C GLN A 509 -11.01 -5.89 -41.28
N GLY A 510 -10.02 -6.24 -40.46
CA GLY A 510 -8.59 -6.20 -40.82
C GLY A 510 -8.02 -4.78 -40.96
N ARG A 511 -8.61 -3.79 -40.27
CA ARG A 511 -8.25 -2.36 -40.33
C ARG A 511 -7.54 -1.87 -39.08
#